data_02bf847bc52eb7c2c6256e6b6c6cd2a0
#
_entry.id   02bf847bc52eb7c2c6256e6b6c6cd2a0
#
_cell.length_a   1.000
_cell.length_b   1.000
_cell.length_c   1.000
_cell.angle_alpha   90.00
_cell.angle_beta   90.00
_cell.angle_gamma   90.00
#
_symmetry.space_group_name_H-M   'P 1'
#
loop_
_entity.id
_entity.type
_entity.pdbx_description
1 polymer ?
#
loop_
_entity_poly.entity_id
_entity_poly.type
_entity_poly.pdbx_seq_one_letter_code
_entity_poly.pdbx_strand_id
1 'polypeptide(L)'
;MYPEPNPNPYTNPQPPPQPQPHPQQNPYLSPQPHPQPNPYLNPPPQPPAQPNPYANQYAGPPANPEFLAADSRSGIVVDETGVTFDFEGQSAEFPWSDIQSVHSKPGSGHRLMVAVVLPGGKFYECVVKARNRVTLEQWFRDLGYVLHVYLGRRDNPAPWTP
;
A
#
# COMPACT_ATOMS: atom_id res chain seq x y z
N MET A 1 -8.09 56.31 16.25
CA MET A 1 -8.87 56.15 17.50
C MET A 1 -9.69 54.91 17.30
N TYR A 2 -9.15 53.73 17.66
CA TYR A 2 -9.82 52.42 17.51
C TYR A 2 -10.30 51.98 18.91
N PRO A 3 -11.56 51.53 19.08
CA PRO A 3 -12.02 51.05 20.37
C PRO A 3 -11.49 49.65 20.64
N GLU A 4 -11.00 49.44 21.86
CA GLU A 4 -10.54 48.16 22.38
C GLU A 4 -11.70 47.15 22.52
N PRO A 5 -11.45 45.85 22.28
CA PRO A 5 -12.46 44.83 22.52
C PRO A 5 -12.61 44.57 24.04
N ASN A 6 -13.86 44.65 24.48
CA ASN A 6 -14.33 44.40 25.84
C ASN A 6 -14.10 42.96 26.27
N PRO A 7 -13.42 42.66 27.42
CA PRO A 7 -13.27 41.32 27.91
C PRO A 7 -14.58 40.79 28.48
N ASN A 8 -14.99 39.60 28.02
CA ASN A 8 -16.19 38.91 28.43
C ASN A 8 -16.02 38.35 29.84
N PRO A 9 -16.82 38.73 30.87
CA PRO A 9 -16.62 38.35 32.25
C PRO A 9 -17.31 37.02 32.69
N TYR A 10 -17.75 36.16 31.77
CA TYR A 10 -18.49 34.94 32.12
C TYR A 10 -17.71 33.64 31.81
N THR A 11 -16.49 33.51 32.27
CA THR A 11 -15.89 32.20 32.43
C THR A 11 -16.32 31.62 33.79
N ASN A 12 -17.41 30.87 33.76
CA ASN A 12 -17.87 30.10 34.89
C ASN A 12 -16.93 28.90 35.11
N PRO A 13 -16.22 28.77 36.24
CA PRO A 13 -15.37 27.61 36.53
C PRO A 13 -16.25 26.36 36.68
N GLN A 14 -16.01 25.37 35.86
CA GLN A 14 -16.62 24.05 36.02
C GLN A 14 -16.16 23.43 37.36
N PRO A 15 -17.10 22.86 38.13
CA PRO A 15 -16.74 22.12 39.32
C PRO A 15 -15.96 20.84 38.98
N PRO A 16 -15.01 20.42 39.81
CA PRO A 16 -14.22 19.21 39.57
C PRO A 16 -15.11 17.97 39.53
N PRO A 17 -14.78 16.97 38.69
CA PRO A 17 -15.55 15.73 38.64
C PRO A 17 -15.54 15.01 39.97
N GLN A 18 -16.73 14.64 40.46
CA GLN A 18 -16.87 13.84 41.65
C GLN A 18 -16.30 12.44 41.46
N PRO A 19 -15.61 11.87 42.47
CA PRO A 19 -15.11 10.50 42.34
C PRO A 19 -16.31 9.54 42.27
N GLN A 20 -16.30 8.68 41.27
CA GLN A 20 -17.26 7.60 41.10
C GLN A 20 -17.12 6.59 42.25
N PRO A 21 -18.22 6.12 42.84
CA PRO A 21 -18.18 5.07 43.87
C PRO A 21 -17.64 3.77 43.23
N HIS A 22 -16.63 3.20 43.87
CA HIS A 22 -16.11 1.89 43.53
C HIS A 22 -17.22 0.83 43.71
N PRO A 23 -17.34 -0.16 42.81
CA PRO A 23 -18.26 -1.28 43.02
C PRO A 23 -17.86 -2.02 44.31
N GLN A 24 -18.75 -2.06 45.27
CA GLN A 24 -18.58 -2.89 46.46
C GLN A 24 -18.51 -4.36 46.03
N GLN A 25 -17.40 -4.99 46.35
CA GLN A 25 -17.27 -6.44 46.24
C GLN A 25 -18.27 -7.11 47.16
N ASN A 26 -19.17 -7.90 46.59
CA ASN A 26 -20.14 -8.68 47.37
C ASN A 26 -19.42 -9.86 48.05
N PRO A 27 -19.32 -9.91 49.36
CA PRO A 27 -18.55 -10.93 50.11
C PRO A 27 -19.21 -12.32 50.14
N TYR A 28 -20.35 -12.53 49.46
CA TYR A 28 -21.08 -13.80 49.50
C TYR A 28 -21.00 -14.61 48.19
N LEU A 29 -20.17 -14.25 47.25
CA LEU A 29 -19.90 -15.11 46.12
C LEU A 29 -18.75 -16.07 46.47
N SER A 30 -19.10 -17.24 46.98
CA SER A 30 -18.18 -18.36 47.12
C SER A 30 -17.59 -18.69 45.75
N PRO A 31 -16.27 -18.90 45.63
CA PRO A 31 -15.69 -19.30 44.39
C PRO A 31 -16.26 -20.64 43.92
N GLN A 32 -16.92 -20.66 42.81
CA GLN A 32 -17.33 -21.91 42.18
C GLN A 32 -16.06 -22.74 41.83
N PRO A 33 -16.08 -24.03 42.12
CA PRO A 33 -14.97 -24.89 41.74
C PRO A 33 -14.85 -24.89 40.21
N HIS A 34 -13.67 -24.53 39.72
CA HIS A 34 -13.35 -24.63 38.32
C HIS A 34 -13.54 -26.07 37.86
N PRO A 35 -14.20 -26.32 36.71
CA PRO A 35 -14.25 -27.66 36.15
C PRO A 35 -12.82 -28.12 35.88
N GLN A 36 -12.43 -29.24 36.46
CA GLN A 36 -11.13 -29.88 36.21
C GLN A 36 -11.05 -30.18 34.69
N PRO A 37 -9.92 -29.86 34.07
CA PRO A 37 -9.71 -30.26 32.66
C PRO A 37 -9.77 -31.79 32.57
N ASN A 38 -10.67 -32.30 31.75
CA ASN A 38 -10.82 -33.72 31.50
C ASN A 38 -9.58 -34.20 30.72
N PRO A 39 -8.75 -35.06 31.27
CA PRO A 39 -7.51 -35.51 30.57
C PRO A 39 -7.76 -36.31 29.30
N TYR A 40 -9.00 -36.70 29.05
CA TYR A 40 -9.39 -37.47 27.85
C TYR A 40 -9.94 -36.60 26.69
N LEU A 41 -9.98 -35.27 26.84
CA LEU A 41 -10.47 -34.36 25.79
C LEU A 41 -9.35 -33.56 25.09
N ASN A 42 -8.11 -33.80 25.43
CA ASN A 42 -6.99 -33.25 24.65
C ASN A 42 -6.73 -34.17 23.46
N PRO A 43 -7.05 -33.76 22.25
CA PRO A 43 -6.52 -34.45 21.07
C PRO A 43 -4.98 -34.39 21.12
N PRO A 44 -4.29 -35.45 20.70
CA PRO A 44 -2.84 -35.43 20.65
C PRO A 44 -2.37 -34.21 19.84
N PRO A 45 -1.25 -33.57 20.24
CA PRO A 45 -0.72 -32.45 19.48
C PRO A 45 -0.52 -32.90 18.03
N GLN A 46 -1.20 -32.22 17.09
CA GLN A 46 -0.98 -32.45 15.67
C GLN A 46 0.49 -32.11 15.38
N PRO A 47 1.20 -32.97 14.65
CA PRO A 47 2.55 -32.64 14.20
C PRO A 47 2.46 -31.35 13.40
N PRO A 48 3.48 -30.47 13.51
CA PRO A 48 3.51 -29.24 12.75
C PRO A 48 3.29 -29.56 11.27
N ALA A 49 2.34 -28.88 10.65
CA ALA A 49 2.05 -29.06 9.24
C ALA A 49 3.34 -28.83 8.46
N GLN A 50 3.84 -29.87 7.82
CA GLN A 50 4.99 -29.74 6.93
C GLN A 50 4.62 -28.75 5.83
N PRO A 51 5.47 -27.76 5.54
CA PRO A 51 5.23 -26.88 4.41
C PRO A 51 5.11 -27.75 3.16
N ASN A 52 3.95 -27.70 2.52
CA ASN A 52 3.70 -28.42 1.30
C ASN A 52 4.62 -27.85 0.20
N PRO A 53 5.64 -28.60 -0.28
CA PRO A 53 6.54 -28.08 -1.30
C PRO A 53 5.86 -27.80 -2.64
N TYR A 54 4.63 -28.23 -2.82
CA TYR A 54 3.82 -28.00 -4.02
C TYR A 54 2.84 -26.81 -3.90
N ALA A 55 2.74 -26.16 -2.72
CA ALA A 55 1.82 -25.05 -2.54
C ALA A 55 2.21 -23.79 -3.34
N ASN A 56 3.48 -23.67 -3.75
CA ASN A 56 3.98 -22.53 -4.51
C ASN A 56 3.93 -22.70 -6.04
N GLN A 57 3.48 -23.85 -6.56
CA GLN A 57 3.49 -24.10 -8.01
C GLN A 57 2.26 -23.59 -8.75
N TYR A 58 1.24 -23.10 -8.03
CA TYR A 58 0.01 -22.59 -8.63
C TYR A 58 -0.34 -21.17 -8.21
N ALA A 59 0.61 -20.40 -7.69
CA ALA A 59 0.45 -18.95 -7.65
C ALA A 59 0.51 -18.47 -9.09
N GLY A 60 -0.64 -18.35 -9.75
CA GLY A 60 -0.76 -17.61 -10.99
C GLY A 60 -0.18 -16.20 -10.78
N PRO A 61 0.17 -15.49 -11.87
CA PRO A 61 0.65 -14.13 -11.74
C PRO A 61 -0.31 -13.34 -10.85
N PRO A 62 0.19 -12.48 -9.95
CA PRO A 62 -0.64 -11.70 -9.06
C PRO A 62 -1.73 -11.01 -9.89
N ALA A 63 -2.97 -11.04 -9.39
CA ALA A 63 -4.12 -10.46 -10.10
C ALA A 63 -3.89 -8.98 -10.42
N ASN A 64 -3.10 -8.29 -9.59
CA ASN A 64 -2.69 -6.90 -9.73
C ASN A 64 -1.16 -6.82 -9.62
N PRO A 65 -0.44 -6.96 -10.73
CA PRO A 65 1.01 -6.85 -10.71
C PRO A 65 1.44 -5.42 -10.40
N GLU A 66 2.52 -5.28 -9.66
CA GLU A 66 3.13 -4.01 -9.28
C GLU A 66 4.58 -3.97 -9.73
N PHE A 67 5.03 -2.79 -10.12
CA PHE A 67 6.43 -2.51 -10.42
C PHE A 67 6.94 -1.40 -9.50
N LEU A 68 8.12 -1.61 -8.93
CA LEU A 68 8.82 -0.62 -8.11
C LEU A 68 10.28 -0.53 -8.54
N ALA A 69 10.74 0.67 -8.87
CA ALA A 69 12.14 1.00 -9.04
C ALA A 69 12.47 2.24 -8.21
N ALA A 70 13.54 2.19 -7.43
CA ALA A 70 13.94 3.33 -6.60
C ALA A 70 15.47 3.45 -6.47
N ASP A 71 15.94 4.67 -6.32
CA ASP A 71 17.29 5.01 -5.91
C ASP A 71 17.27 5.96 -4.70
N SER A 72 18.36 6.65 -4.41
CA SER A 72 18.46 7.56 -3.25
C SER A 72 17.65 8.85 -3.38
N ARG A 73 17.15 9.19 -4.56
CA ARG A 73 16.45 10.46 -4.85
C ARG A 73 15.16 10.29 -5.59
N SER A 74 15.02 9.21 -6.37
CA SER A 74 13.93 9.02 -7.31
C SER A 74 13.28 7.65 -7.11
N GLY A 75 11.98 7.59 -7.36
CA GLY A 75 11.18 6.37 -7.35
C GLY A 75 10.17 6.34 -8.49
N ILE A 76 9.87 5.16 -8.97
CA ILE A 76 8.81 4.89 -9.93
C ILE A 76 8.00 3.73 -9.39
N VAL A 77 6.71 3.93 -9.21
CA VAL A 77 5.74 2.89 -8.89
C VAL A 77 4.74 2.79 -10.04
N VAL A 78 4.43 1.58 -10.45
CA VAL A 78 3.37 1.30 -11.43
C VAL A 78 2.50 0.19 -10.87
N ASP A 79 1.24 0.48 -10.65
CA ASP A 79 0.29 -0.42 -10.01
C ASP A 79 -1.11 -0.33 -10.66
N GLU A 80 -2.12 -0.88 -10.01
CA GLU A 80 -3.51 -0.87 -10.49
C GLU A 80 -4.11 0.53 -10.59
N THR A 81 -3.59 1.51 -9.85
CA THR A 81 -4.10 2.89 -9.82
C THR A 81 -3.52 3.75 -10.92
N GLY A 82 -2.27 3.50 -11.30
CA GLY A 82 -1.57 4.30 -12.30
C GLY A 82 -0.05 4.23 -12.22
N VAL A 83 0.57 5.35 -12.51
CA VAL A 83 2.02 5.56 -12.42
C VAL A 83 2.30 6.66 -11.41
N THR A 84 3.18 6.41 -10.47
CA THR A 84 3.65 7.39 -9.50
C THR A 84 5.13 7.65 -9.68
N PHE A 85 5.52 8.90 -9.76
CA PHE A 85 6.91 9.34 -9.78
C PHE A 85 7.24 10.06 -8.47
N ASP A 86 8.30 9.62 -7.81
CA ASP A 86 8.88 10.29 -6.65
C ASP A 86 10.21 10.94 -7.03
N PHE A 87 10.39 12.18 -6.61
CA PHE A 87 11.65 12.89 -6.75
C PHE A 87 11.91 13.78 -5.53
N GLU A 88 13.00 13.50 -4.80
CA GLU A 88 13.44 14.26 -3.62
C GLU A 88 12.32 14.51 -2.58
N GLY A 89 11.45 13.50 -2.38
CA GLY A 89 10.34 13.56 -1.43
C GLY A 89 9.07 14.25 -1.95
N GLN A 90 9.03 14.56 -3.24
CA GLN A 90 7.83 15.01 -3.93
C GLN A 90 7.30 13.91 -4.82
N SER A 91 6.00 13.62 -4.71
CA SER A 91 5.32 12.60 -5.52
C SER A 91 4.38 13.24 -6.53
N ALA A 92 4.37 12.67 -7.73
CA ALA A 92 3.40 13.00 -8.78
C ALA A 92 2.69 11.70 -9.20
N GLU A 93 1.38 11.69 -9.06
CA GLU A 93 0.52 10.54 -9.37
C GLU A 93 -0.22 10.75 -10.69
N PHE A 94 -0.21 9.74 -11.54
CA PHE A 94 -0.86 9.73 -12.85
C PHE A 94 -1.80 8.53 -12.91
N PRO A 95 -3.10 8.72 -12.66
CA PRO A 95 -4.07 7.64 -12.77
C PRO A 95 -4.18 7.16 -14.23
N TRP A 96 -4.46 5.88 -14.43
CA TRP A 96 -4.55 5.30 -15.77
C TRP A 96 -5.55 6.03 -16.67
N SER A 97 -6.61 6.63 -16.12
CA SER A 97 -7.59 7.44 -16.88
C SER A 97 -6.97 8.64 -17.59
N ASP A 98 -5.91 9.20 -17.01
CA ASP A 98 -5.27 10.43 -17.45
C ASP A 98 -4.02 10.17 -18.30
N ILE A 99 -3.58 8.92 -18.37
CA ILE A 99 -2.39 8.53 -19.13
C ILE A 99 -2.78 8.22 -20.58
N GLN A 100 -2.17 8.89 -21.54
CA GLN A 100 -2.28 8.56 -22.95
C GLN A 100 -1.34 7.43 -23.34
N SER A 101 -0.07 7.51 -22.90
CA SER A 101 0.94 6.47 -23.13
C SER A 101 2.05 6.52 -22.09
N VAL A 102 2.73 5.39 -21.90
CA VAL A 102 3.94 5.27 -21.08
C VAL A 102 5.08 4.77 -21.97
N HIS A 103 6.21 5.44 -21.87
CA HIS A 103 7.42 5.08 -22.61
C HIS A 103 8.55 4.81 -21.63
N SER A 104 9.39 3.83 -21.94
CA SER A 104 10.59 3.53 -21.16
C SER A 104 11.79 3.35 -22.06
N LYS A 105 12.95 3.82 -21.63
CA LYS A 105 14.22 3.66 -22.35
C LYS A 105 15.40 3.57 -21.38
N PRO A 106 16.49 2.89 -21.77
CA PRO A 106 17.72 2.90 -20.98
C PRO A 106 18.44 4.24 -21.16
N GLY A 107 18.91 4.80 -20.03
CA GLY A 107 19.82 5.94 -20.02
C GLY A 107 21.26 5.51 -19.76
N SER A 108 22.21 6.44 -19.95
CA SER A 108 23.63 6.22 -19.64
C SER A 108 23.84 5.94 -18.15
N GLY A 109 24.81 5.07 -17.79
CA GLY A 109 25.13 4.76 -16.39
C GLY A 109 24.06 3.95 -15.66
N HIS A 110 23.46 2.97 -16.34
CA HIS A 110 22.44 2.05 -15.79
C HIS A 110 21.21 2.78 -15.25
N ARG A 111 20.66 3.72 -16.02
CA ARG A 111 19.43 4.44 -15.65
C ARG A 111 18.22 3.90 -16.37
N LEU A 112 17.12 3.75 -15.65
CA LEU A 112 15.80 3.59 -16.20
C LEU A 112 15.16 4.96 -16.34
N MET A 113 14.73 5.29 -17.54
CA MET A 113 13.99 6.53 -17.84
C MET A 113 12.57 6.11 -18.21
N VAL A 114 11.59 6.64 -17.51
CA VAL A 114 10.15 6.39 -17.76
C VAL A 114 9.46 7.72 -17.96
N ALA A 115 8.72 7.83 -19.05
CA ALA A 115 7.93 9.01 -19.38
C ALA A 115 6.45 8.66 -19.47
N VAL A 116 5.61 9.43 -18.82
CA VAL A 116 4.15 9.41 -18.90
C VAL A 116 3.72 10.56 -19.79
N VAL A 117 2.92 10.25 -20.81
CA VAL A 117 2.32 11.24 -21.71
C VAL A 117 0.85 11.38 -21.38
N LEU A 118 0.41 12.61 -21.18
CA LEU A 118 -0.98 12.95 -20.88
C LEU A 118 -1.67 13.51 -22.15
N PRO A 119 -3.01 13.50 -22.21
CA PRO A 119 -3.76 14.16 -23.27
C PRO A 119 -3.34 15.62 -23.41
N GLY A 120 -3.20 16.08 -24.66
CA GLY A 120 -2.72 17.43 -24.95
C GLY A 120 -1.19 17.56 -25.05
N GLY A 121 -0.46 16.44 -25.02
CA GLY A 121 0.97 16.41 -25.31
C GLY A 121 1.87 16.80 -24.12
N LYS A 122 1.33 16.97 -22.94
CA LYS A 122 2.12 17.12 -21.71
C LYS A 122 2.78 15.80 -21.37
N PHE A 123 4.07 15.83 -21.02
CA PHE A 123 4.76 14.63 -20.56
C PHE A 123 5.56 14.91 -19.29
N TYR A 124 5.71 13.86 -18.50
CA TYR A 124 6.51 13.86 -17.26
C TYR A 124 7.49 12.71 -17.35
N GLU A 125 8.73 12.95 -17.00
CA GLU A 125 9.79 11.94 -17.04
C GLU A 125 10.41 11.78 -15.66
N CYS A 126 10.59 10.53 -15.23
CA CYS A 126 11.35 10.16 -14.05
C CYS A 126 12.53 9.27 -14.44
N VAL A 127 13.66 9.51 -13.80
CA VAL A 127 14.90 8.79 -14.07
C VAL A 127 15.40 8.17 -12.77
N VAL A 128 15.51 6.84 -12.75
CA VAL A 128 15.98 6.08 -11.58
C VAL A 128 17.26 5.34 -11.94
N LYS A 129 18.26 5.40 -11.06
CA LYS A 129 19.55 4.75 -11.26
C LYS A 129 19.54 3.35 -10.69
N ALA A 130 19.72 2.34 -11.55
CA ALA A 130 19.91 0.97 -11.10
C ALA A 130 21.31 0.77 -10.50
N ARG A 131 21.42 -0.13 -9.53
CA ARG A 131 22.70 -0.50 -8.90
C ARG A 131 23.70 -1.05 -9.93
N ASN A 132 23.22 -1.81 -10.90
CA ASN A 132 24.02 -2.43 -11.94
C ASN A 132 23.14 -2.74 -13.19
N ARG A 133 23.79 -3.26 -14.24
CA ARG A 133 23.13 -3.61 -15.49
C ARG A 133 22.08 -4.71 -15.31
N VAL A 134 22.35 -5.72 -14.49
CA VAL A 134 21.42 -6.84 -14.27
C VAL A 134 20.11 -6.35 -13.63
N THR A 135 20.21 -5.46 -12.63
CA THR A 135 19.05 -4.81 -12.02
C THR A 135 18.26 -3.99 -13.04
N LEU A 136 18.95 -3.24 -13.92
CA LEU A 136 18.30 -2.47 -14.96
C LEU A 136 17.52 -3.37 -15.95
N GLU A 137 18.14 -4.47 -16.39
CA GLU A 137 17.50 -5.45 -17.28
C GLU A 137 16.28 -6.11 -16.62
N GLN A 138 16.38 -6.40 -15.31
CA GLN A 138 15.25 -6.90 -14.55
C GLN A 138 14.11 -5.89 -14.51
N TRP A 139 14.41 -4.63 -14.20
CA TRP A 139 13.41 -3.55 -14.17
C TRP A 139 12.71 -3.37 -15.52
N PHE A 140 13.41 -3.50 -16.64
CA PHE A 140 12.78 -3.42 -17.96
C PHE A 140 11.82 -4.57 -18.22
N ARG A 141 12.16 -5.80 -17.80
CA ARG A 141 11.27 -6.96 -17.94
C ARG A 141 10.00 -6.78 -17.09
N ASP A 142 10.20 -6.43 -15.82
CA ASP A 142 9.11 -6.30 -14.85
C ASP A 142 8.17 -5.15 -15.22
N LEU A 143 8.73 -3.99 -15.56
CA LEU A 143 7.98 -2.84 -16.06
C LEU A 143 7.20 -3.17 -17.34
N GLY A 144 7.86 -3.83 -18.29
CA GLY A 144 7.22 -4.25 -19.54
C GLY A 144 6.03 -5.16 -19.31
N TYR A 145 6.15 -6.11 -18.38
CA TYR A 145 5.06 -6.99 -17.97
C TYR A 145 3.90 -6.22 -17.35
N VAL A 146 4.18 -5.36 -16.37
CA VAL A 146 3.15 -4.56 -15.67
C VAL A 146 2.43 -3.61 -16.61
N LEU A 147 3.18 -2.90 -17.47
CA LEU A 147 2.59 -2.03 -18.50
C LEU A 147 1.74 -2.80 -19.50
N HIS A 148 2.16 -4.00 -19.91
CA HIS A 148 1.37 -4.84 -20.79
C HIS A 148 0.02 -5.23 -20.16
N VAL A 149 0.01 -5.54 -18.84
CA VAL A 149 -1.22 -5.89 -18.12
C VAL A 149 -2.18 -4.69 -18.07
N TYR A 150 -1.71 -3.51 -17.74
CA TYR A 150 -2.58 -2.34 -17.52
C TYR A 150 -2.91 -1.60 -18.82
N LEU A 151 -1.97 -1.42 -19.74
CA LEU A 151 -2.22 -0.76 -21.03
C LEU A 151 -2.86 -1.72 -22.03
N GLY A 152 -2.45 -2.99 -22.07
CA GLY A 152 -3.05 -3.99 -22.96
C GLY A 152 -4.52 -4.26 -22.66
N ARG A 153 -4.99 -4.05 -21.43
CA ARG A 153 -6.42 -4.12 -21.10
C ARG A 153 -7.22 -2.97 -21.71
N ARG A 154 -6.59 -1.85 -22.03
CA ARG A 154 -7.23 -0.68 -22.66
C ARG A 154 -7.36 -0.83 -24.18
N ASP A 155 -6.39 -1.49 -24.82
CA ASP A 155 -6.35 -1.67 -26.27
C ASP A 155 -7.08 -2.92 -26.75
N ASN A 156 -7.49 -3.79 -25.83
CA ASN A 156 -8.29 -4.98 -26.15
C ASN A 156 -9.73 -4.78 -25.66
N PRO A 157 -10.62 -4.18 -26.48
CA PRO A 157 -12.04 -4.29 -26.22
C PRO A 157 -12.34 -5.79 -26.18
N ALA A 158 -13.03 -6.23 -25.11
CA ALA A 158 -13.40 -7.62 -24.89
C ALA A 158 -13.77 -8.29 -26.23
N PRO A 159 -13.28 -9.52 -26.51
CA PRO A 159 -13.66 -10.20 -27.72
C PRO A 159 -15.18 -10.26 -27.75
N TRP A 160 -15.75 -9.47 -28.63
CA TRP A 160 -17.18 -9.49 -28.86
C TRP A 160 -17.53 -10.89 -29.39
N THR A 161 -18.21 -11.62 -28.56
CA THR A 161 -18.83 -12.90 -28.92
C THR A 161 -19.99 -12.61 -29.87
N PRO A 162 -20.06 -13.28 -31.03
CA PRO A 162 -21.18 -13.15 -31.94
C PRO A 162 -22.49 -13.64 -31.33
#